data_862d2ee29252d27ebcd0f268b9774abd
#
_entry.id   862d2ee29252d27ebcd0f268b9774abd
#
_cell.length_a   1.000
_cell.length_b   1.000
_cell.length_c   1.000
_cell.angle_alpha   90.00
_cell.angle_beta   90.00
_cell.angle_gamma   90.00
#
_symmetry.space_group_name_H-M   'P 1'
#
loop_
_entity.id
_entity.type
_entity.pdbx_description
1 polymer ?
#
loop_
_entity_poly.entity_id
_entity_poly.type
_entity_poly.pdbx_seq_one_letter_code
_entity_poly.pdbx_strand_id
1 'polypeptide(L)'
;VMKQAGYVTGSVGKWHLGLGDGAVDWNETVYPGAKEVGYDYSFIQAATNDRVPCIFIENGKGVGLEPNDPLYVSYKHNFPGEPTGKDNPELLRMHPSVGHAGSIVNGVPRIGFQKGGKAAQWKDEDMAELFLEKANKDKPFFLYYGLHQPHVPRVPNQKFVGKSGMGPRGDVILEADWCVTEFLKELDKLGLTENTLVILTSDNGPVLDDGYQDQAVEMVGNHKMAGPHRGGKTSLYDGGTCIPFLLRWPAVVKPGVSDALVC
;
A
#
# COMPACT_ATOMS: atom_id res chain seq x y z
N VAL A 1 22.55 3.34 -6.13
CA VAL A 1 23.10 4.56 -5.48
C VAL A 1 23.24 4.31 -3.97
N MET A 2 22.14 4.14 -3.19
CA MET A 2 22.20 4.02 -1.72
C MET A 2 23.06 2.84 -1.25
N LYS A 3 22.88 1.66 -1.84
CA LYS A 3 23.70 0.48 -1.56
C LYS A 3 25.19 0.70 -1.86
N GLN A 4 25.52 1.38 -2.96
CA GLN A 4 26.89 1.75 -3.31
C GLN A 4 27.50 2.75 -2.33
N ALA A 5 26.67 3.55 -1.68
CA ALA A 5 27.06 4.47 -0.61
C ALA A 5 27.17 3.79 0.77
N GLY A 6 27.03 2.47 0.85
CA GLY A 6 27.17 1.69 2.08
C GLY A 6 25.92 1.56 2.95
N TYR A 7 24.76 2.01 2.48
CA TYR A 7 23.50 1.83 3.21
C TYR A 7 22.99 0.40 3.07
N VAL A 8 22.43 -0.15 4.15
CA VAL A 8 21.54 -1.29 4.08
C VAL A 8 20.20 -0.79 3.55
N THR A 9 19.64 -1.49 2.57
CA THR A 9 18.47 -1.01 1.85
C THR A 9 17.27 -1.92 2.08
N GLY A 10 16.13 -1.34 2.43
CA GLY A 10 14.87 -2.05 2.67
C GLY A 10 13.70 -1.45 1.90
N SER A 11 12.78 -2.32 1.48
CA SER A 11 11.48 -1.93 0.91
C SER A 11 10.38 -2.68 1.62
N VAL A 12 9.40 -1.96 2.16
CA VAL A 12 8.21 -2.57 2.79
C VAL A 12 6.94 -1.90 2.29
N GLY A 13 5.86 -2.68 2.21
CA GLY A 13 4.55 -2.19 1.79
C GLY A 13 4.27 -2.33 0.31
N LYS A 14 3.54 -1.41 -0.27
CA LYS A 14 3.17 -1.40 -1.69
C LYS A 14 4.40 -1.33 -2.59
N TRP A 15 4.52 -2.28 -3.51
CA TRP A 15 5.57 -2.29 -4.52
C TRP A 15 5.13 -1.64 -5.83
N HIS A 16 4.23 -2.26 -6.56
CA HIS A 16 3.61 -1.78 -7.81
C HIS A 16 4.59 -1.32 -8.91
N LEU A 17 5.80 -1.86 -8.92
CA LEU A 17 6.86 -1.53 -9.90
C LEU A 17 7.16 -2.69 -10.86
N GLY A 18 6.34 -3.74 -10.82
CA GLY A 18 6.53 -4.97 -11.58
C GLY A 18 7.36 -6.01 -10.82
N LEU A 19 7.07 -7.27 -11.07
CA LEU A 19 7.74 -8.43 -10.53
C LEU A 19 7.79 -9.52 -11.60
N GLY A 20 8.93 -10.20 -11.68
CA GLY A 20 9.12 -11.29 -12.66
C GLY A 20 9.37 -10.78 -14.08
N ASP A 21 9.61 -11.71 -14.98
CA ASP A 21 9.73 -11.50 -16.42
C ASP A 21 8.78 -12.47 -17.14
N GLY A 22 7.72 -11.95 -17.72
CA GLY A 22 6.66 -12.75 -18.34
C GLY A 22 5.69 -13.39 -17.34
N ALA A 23 5.45 -14.70 -17.48
CA ALA A 23 4.57 -15.45 -16.57
C ALA A 23 5.29 -15.74 -15.25
N VAL A 24 4.68 -15.32 -14.15
CA VAL A 24 5.24 -15.50 -12.80
C VAL A 24 4.66 -16.77 -12.16
N ASP A 25 5.52 -17.66 -11.70
CA ASP A 25 5.15 -18.71 -10.74
C ASP A 25 5.30 -18.17 -9.32
N TRP A 26 4.17 -17.88 -8.69
CA TRP A 26 4.12 -17.31 -7.34
C TRP A 26 4.52 -18.29 -6.24
N ASN A 27 4.63 -19.59 -6.53
CA ASN A 27 5.01 -20.65 -5.60
C ASN A 27 6.54 -20.81 -5.51
N GLU A 28 7.25 -20.19 -6.46
CA GLU A 28 8.70 -20.17 -6.51
C GLU A 28 9.25 -18.78 -6.12
N THR A 29 10.56 -18.61 -6.18
CA THR A 29 11.18 -17.31 -5.98
C THR A 29 10.91 -16.41 -7.19
N VAL A 30 10.19 -15.32 -6.99
CA VAL A 30 9.88 -14.33 -8.03
C VAL A 30 11.13 -13.51 -8.36
N TYR A 31 11.54 -13.56 -9.63
CA TYR A 31 12.73 -12.91 -10.17
C TYR A 31 12.45 -12.38 -11.59
N PRO A 32 12.92 -11.17 -11.98
CA PRO A 32 13.50 -10.13 -11.11
C PRO A 32 12.48 -9.49 -10.16
N GLY A 33 12.96 -8.86 -9.08
CA GLY A 33 12.14 -8.22 -8.06
C GLY A 33 12.87 -7.09 -7.34
N ALA A 34 12.51 -6.83 -6.10
CA ALA A 34 13.07 -5.75 -5.30
C ALA A 34 14.59 -5.88 -5.10
N LYS A 35 15.11 -7.11 -5.01
CA LYS A 35 16.55 -7.38 -4.86
C LYS A 35 17.35 -6.88 -6.05
N GLU A 36 16.87 -7.07 -7.27
CA GLU A 36 17.55 -6.67 -8.50
C GLU A 36 17.54 -5.15 -8.70
N VAL A 37 16.54 -4.47 -8.16
CA VAL A 37 16.50 -3.01 -8.09
C VAL A 37 17.52 -2.47 -7.09
N GLY A 38 17.95 -3.29 -6.12
CA GLY A 38 19.02 -2.96 -5.20
C GLY A 38 18.64 -2.97 -3.71
N TYR A 39 17.50 -3.55 -3.35
CA TYR A 39 17.12 -3.73 -1.96
C TYR A 39 17.74 -4.99 -1.36
N ASP A 40 18.33 -4.88 -0.16
CA ASP A 40 18.86 -6.01 0.60
C ASP A 40 17.76 -6.81 1.27
N TYR A 41 16.66 -6.14 1.62
CA TYR A 41 15.48 -6.73 2.22
C TYR A 41 14.20 -6.18 1.57
N SER A 42 13.22 -7.04 1.41
CA SER A 42 11.88 -6.62 0.98
C SER A 42 10.78 -7.42 1.67
N PHE A 43 9.73 -6.72 2.10
CA PHE A 43 8.47 -7.33 2.54
C PHE A 43 7.32 -6.51 1.91
N ILE A 44 6.79 -7.00 0.82
CA ILE A 44 5.99 -6.20 -0.10
C ILE A 44 4.68 -6.87 -0.50
N GLN A 45 3.73 -6.05 -0.92
CA GLN A 45 2.63 -6.44 -1.80
C GLN A 45 3.08 -6.31 -3.25
N ALA A 46 2.70 -7.24 -4.12
CA ALA A 46 3.09 -7.21 -5.54
C ALA A 46 2.66 -5.93 -6.26
N ALA A 47 1.45 -5.46 -5.96
CA ALA A 47 0.86 -4.26 -6.57
C ALA A 47 0.13 -3.43 -5.52
N THR A 48 -1.03 -2.89 -5.86
CA THR A 48 -1.99 -2.29 -4.95
C THR A 48 -2.85 -3.36 -4.30
N ASN A 49 -3.42 -3.09 -3.13
CA ASN A 49 -4.24 -4.05 -2.40
C ASN A 49 -5.56 -4.41 -3.10
N ASP A 50 -5.98 -3.67 -4.11
CA ASP A 50 -7.14 -3.99 -4.96
C ASP A 50 -6.85 -5.06 -6.03
N ARG A 51 -5.61 -5.60 -6.11
CA ARG A 51 -5.17 -6.52 -7.15
C ARG A 51 -4.70 -7.86 -6.61
N VAL A 52 -4.81 -8.89 -7.45
CA VAL A 52 -4.15 -10.18 -7.19
C VAL A 52 -2.66 -10.12 -7.61
N PRO A 53 -1.76 -10.92 -7.00
CA PRO A 53 -1.98 -11.84 -5.89
C PRO A 53 -2.17 -11.13 -4.56
N CYS A 54 -3.09 -11.65 -3.75
CA CYS A 54 -3.39 -11.11 -2.43
C CYS A 54 -2.58 -11.84 -1.34
N ILE A 55 -1.26 -11.84 -1.48
CA ILE A 55 -0.30 -12.40 -0.52
C ILE A 55 0.84 -11.41 -0.31
N PHE A 56 1.55 -11.54 0.81
CA PHE A 56 2.82 -10.85 1.00
C PHE A 56 3.96 -11.61 0.35
N ILE A 57 4.99 -10.88 -0.06
CA ILE A 57 6.20 -11.41 -0.68
C ILE A 57 7.39 -10.91 0.13
N GLU A 58 8.13 -11.83 0.74
CA GLU A 58 9.34 -11.53 1.49
C GLU A 58 10.58 -12.02 0.72
N ASN A 59 11.45 -11.10 0.35
CA ASN A 59 12.69 -11.39 -0.39
C ASN A 59 12.46 -12.26 -1.64
N GLY A 60 11.37 -11.98 -2.36
CA GLY A 60 10.97 -12.66 -3.59
C GLY A 60 10.14 -13.93 -3.38
N LYS A 61 9.83 -14.35 -2.15
CA LYS A 61 9.03 -15.54 -1.87
C LYS A 61 7.68 -15.19 -1.28
N GLY A 62 6.64 -15.89 -1.73
CA GLY A 62 5.30 -15.78 -1.14
C GLY A 62 5.30 -16.24 0.32
N VAL A 63 4.78 -15.38 1.21
CA VAL A 63 4.70 -15.66 2.65
C VAL A 63 3.48 -16.51 2.95
N GLY A 64 3.68 -17.62 3.68
CA GLY A 64 2.58 -18.49 4.12
C GLY A 64 1.97 -19.39 3.04
N LEU A 65 2.59 -19.47 1.86
CA LEU A 65 2.18 -20.42 0.83
C LEU A 65 2.49 -21.87 1.26
N GLU A 66 1.54 -22.75 1.04
CA GLU A 66 1.64 -24.16 1.39
C GLU A 66 1.70 -25.04 0.12
N PRO A 67 2.52 -26.10 0.09
CA PRO A 67 2.66 -26.97 -1.09
C PRO A 67 1.35 -27.66 -1.53
N ASN A 68 0.42 -27.88 -0.60
CA ASN A 68 -0.89 -28.48 -0.85
C ASN A 68 -1.97 -27.45 -1.26
N ASP A 69 -1.67 -26.15 -1.22
CA ASP A 69 -2.55 -25.05 -1.65
C ASP A 69 -1.79 -24.04 -2.53
N PRO A 70 -1.27 -24.45 -3.70
CA PRO A 70 -0.46 -23.60 -4.56
C PRO A 70 -1.28 -22.44 -5.13
N LEU A 71 -0.65 -21.28 -5.27
CA LEU A 71 -1.25 -20.05 -5.77
C LEU A 71 -1.12 -19.96 -7.29
N TYR A 72 -2.25 -19.73 -7.95
CA TYR A 72 -2.34 -19.40 -9.37
C TYR A 72 -2.99 -18.04 -9.59
N VAL A 73 -2.45 -17.24 -10.50
CA VAL A 73 -2.92 -15.89 -10.79
C VAL A 73 -3.14 -15.70 -12.29
N SER A 74 -4.24 -15.05 -12.67
CA SER A 74 -4.56 -14.68 -14.05
C SER A 74 -5.20 -13.30 -14.08
N TYR A 75 -4.80 -12.49 -15.05
CA TYR A 75 -5.47 -11.22 -15.37
C TYR A 75 -6.39 -11.31 -16.60
N LYS A 76 -6.54 -12.50 -17.18
CA LYS A 76 -7.29 -12.73 -18.42
C LYS A 76 -8.60 -13.47 -18.19
N HIS A 77 -8.61 -14.48 -17.34
CA HIS A 77 -9.76 -15.36 -17.12
C HIS A 77 -9.78 -15.92 -15.70
N ASN A 78 -10.99 -16.21 -15.22
CA ASN A 78 -11.18 -16.86 -13.93
C ASN A 78 -10.80 -18.34 -13.98
N PHE A 79 -10.52 -18.92 -12.83
CA PHE A 79 -10.29 -20.35 -12.65
C PHE A 79 -11.64 -21.08 -12.47
N PRO A 80 -11.81 -22.27 -13.03
CA PRO A 80 -13.05 -23.04 -12.88
C PRO A 80 -13.40 -23.28 -11.40
N GLY A 81 -14.64 -22.92 -11.03
CA GLY A 81 -15.17 -23.10 -9.69
C GLY A 81 -14.81 -22.01 -8.67
N GLU A 82 -13.95 -21.04 -9.02
CA GLU A 82 -13.63 -19.93 -8.12
C GLU A 82 -14.68 -18.82 -8.23
N PRO A 83 -15.20 -18.29 -7.09
CA PRO A 83 -16.19 -17.22 -7.10
C PRO A 83 -15.56 -15.88 -7.52
N THR A 84 -16.37 -15.05 -8.17
CA THR A 84 -15.99 -13.68 -8.53
C THR A 84 -16.94 -12.65 -7.92
N GLY A 85 -16.46 -11.44 -7.71
CA GLY A 85 -17.30 -10.34 -7.22
C GLY A 85 -18.43 -9.98 -8.19
N LYS A 86 -18.27 -10.28 -9.48
CA LYS A 86 -19.30 -10.09 -10.48
C LYS A 86 -20.44 -11.11 -10.38
N ASP A 87 -20.10 -12.38 -10.22
CA ASP A 87 -21.04 -13.48 -10.30
C ASP A 87 -21.61 -13.87 -8.93
N ASN A 88 -20.96 -13.44 -7.84
CA ASN A 88 -21.31 -13.78 -6.46
C ASN A 88 -21.37 -12.53 -5.56
N PRO A 89 -22.22 -11.54 -5.87
CA PRO A 89 -22.29 -10.29 -5.09
C PRO A 89 -22.73 -10.49 -3.64
N GLU A 90 -23.42 -11.57 -3.35
CA GLU A 90 -23.86 -11.94 -1.98
C GLU A 90 -22.70 -12.30 -1.04
N LEU A 91 -21.51 -12.61 -1.58
CA LEU A 91 -20.32 -12.89 -0.78
C LEU A 91 -19.50 -11.63 -0.42
N LEU A 92 -19.93 -10.47 -0.89
CA LEU A 92 -19.17 -9.22 -0.72
C LEU A 92 -19.58 -8.47 0.54
N ARG A 93 -18.60 -8.06 1.33
CA ARG A 93 -18.77 -7.05 2.38
C ARG A 93 -18.53 -5.62 1.86
N MET A 94 -17.88 -5.46 0.70
CA MET A 94 -17.66 -4.20 0.02
C MET A 94 -17.91 -4.40 -1.48
N HIS A 95 -18.86 -3.66 -2.03
CA HIS A 95 -19.24 -3.77 -3.44
C HIS A 95 -18.38 -2.86 -4.33
N PRO A 96 -18.06 -3.28 -5.56
CA PRO A 96 -17.36 -2.41 -6.51
C PRO A 96 -18.31 -1.36 -7.09
N SER A 97 -17.81 -0.16 -7.34
CA SER A 97 -18.46 0.84 -8.20
C SER A 97 -18.05 0.65 -9.64
N VAL A 98 -16.75 0.39 -9.92
CA VAL A 98 -16.23 0.06 -11.25
C VAL A 98 -15.00 -0.87 -11.16
N GLY A 99 -14.80 -1.73 -12.16
CA GLY A 99 -13.53 -2.40 -12.45
C GLY A 99 -13.05 -3.52 -11.53
N HIS A 100 -13.58 -3.62 -10.33
CA HIS A 100 -13.16 -4.58 -9.31
C HIS A 100 -14.14 -5.76 -9.22
N ALA A 101 -14.13 -6.64 -10.22
CA ALA A 101 -15.12 -7.71 -10.37
C ALA A 101 -14.51 -9.13 -10.40
N GLY A 102 -13.22 -9.26 -10.11
CA GLY A 102 -12.49 -10.52 -10.11
C GLY A 102 -12.62 -11.32 -8.81
N SER A 103 -11.57 -12.02 -8.43
CA SER A 103 -11.55 -12.89 -7.25
C SER A 103 -11.94 -12.15 -5.98
N ILE A 104 -12.66 -12.85 -5.12
CA ILE A 104 -13.07 -12.34 -3.80
C ILE A 104 -12.02 -12.77 -2.77
N VAL A 105 -11.35 -11.79 -2.17
CA VAL A 105 -10.42 -12.02 -1.06
C VAL A 105 -10.87 -11.17 0.12
N ASN A 106 -11.04 -11.80 1.28
CA ASN A 106 -11.49 -11.14 2.50
C ASN A 106 -12.85 -10.39 2.33
N GLY A 107 -13.78 -10.96 1.51
CA GLY A 107 -15.07 -10.36 1.19
C GLY A 107 -15.01 -9.10 0.30
N VAL A 108 -13.85 -8.83 -0.30
CA VAL A 108 -13.61 -7.69 -1.19
C VAL A 108 -13.20 -8.19 -2.56
N PRO A 109 -13.86 -7.73 -3.64
CA PRO A 109 -13.53 -8.14 -5.00
C PRO A 109 -12.26 -7.42 -5.48
N ARG A 110 -11.41 -8.12 -6.23
CA ARG A 110 -10.11 -7.62 -6.70
C ARG A 110 -10.10 -7.47 -8.22
N ILE A 111 -9.08 -6.81 -8.73
CA ILE A 111 -8.74 -6.83 -10.15
C ILE A 111 -7.89 -8.07 -10.42
N GLY A 112 -8.34 -8.89 -11.39
CA GLY A 112 -7.73 -10.18 -11.72
C GLY A 112 -8.31 -11.35 -10.92
N PHE A 113 -7.75 -12.52 -11.15
CA PHE A 113 -8.24 -13.79 -10.64
C PHE A 113 -7.13 -14.58 -9.99
N GLN A 114 -7.42 -15.18 -8.84
CA GLN A 114 -6.51 -16.08 -8.15
C GLN A 114 -7.24 -17.33 -7.67
N LYS A 115 -6.49 -18.43 -7.62
CA LYS A 115 -6.93 -19.73 -7.07
C LYS A 115 -5.84 -20.23 -6.15
N GLY A 116 -6.23 -20.83 -5.02
CA GLY A 116 -5.29 -21.33 -4.02
C GLY A 116 -4.63 -20.23 -3.19
N GLY A 117 -3.59 -20.60 -2.45
CA GLY A 117 -2.87 -19.70 -1.52
C GLY A 117 -3.78 -19.14 -0.42
N LYS A 118 -4.84 -19.86 -0.02
CA LYS A 118 -5.88 -19.35 0.91
C LYS A 118 -5.33 -19.05 2.29
N ALA A 119 -4.42 -19.88 2.79
CA ALA A 119 -3.78 -19.65 4.08
C ALA A 119 -2.84 -18.44 4.09
N ALA A 120 -2.29 -18.10 2.92
CA ALA A 120 -1.36 -16.98 2.73
C ALA A 120 -2.06 -15.63 2.46
N GLN A 121 -3.37 -15.63 2.22
CA GLN A 121 -4.09 -14.39 1.91
C GLN A 121 -4.04 -13.41 3.08
N TRP A 122 -3.68 -12.16 2.78
CA TRP A 122 -3.70 -11.10 3.78
C TRP A 122 -5.12 -10.72 4.20
N LYS A 123 -5.19 -10.08 5.34
CA LYS A 123 -6.37 -9.29 5.74
C LYS A 123 -6.02 -7.81 5.61
N ASP A 124 -6.88 -7.06 4.93
CA ASP A 124 -6.65 -5.62 4.68
C ASP A 124 -6.50 -4.84 5.98
N GLU A 125 -7.27 -5.20 7.02
CA GLU A 125 -7.29 -4.54 8.33
C GLU A 125 -5.97 -4.67 9.12
N ASP A 126 -5.14 -5.66 8.81
CA ASP A 126 -3.94 -5.98 9.60
C ASP A 126 -2.64 -5.48 8.95
N MET A 127 -2.71 -4.93 7.73
CA MET A 127 -1.53 -4.58 6.93
C MET A 127 -0.63 -3.53 7.57
N ALA A 128 -1.21 -2.52 8.21
CA ALA A 128 -0.45 -1.42 8.77
C ALA A 128 0.50 -1.87 9.88
N GLU A 129 0.04 -2.70 10.79
CA GLU A 129 0.85 -3.23 11.90
C GLU A 129 1.98 -4.12 11.40
N LEU A 130 1.67 -5.01 10.45
CA LEU A 130 2.64 -5.93 9.89
C LEU A 130 3.81 -5.22 9.19
N PHE A 131 3.53 -4.15 8.44
CA PHE A 131 4.58 -3.37 7.79
C PHE A 131 5.44 -2.60 8.79
N LEU A 132 4.89 -2.10 9.89
CA LEU A 132 5.66 -1.46 10.95
C LEU A 132 6.65 -2.42 11.60
N GLU A 133 6.25 -3.64 11.91
CA GLU A 133 7.15 -4.66 12.46
C GLU A 133 8.33 -4.95 11.52
N LYS A 134 8.07 -5.01 10.20
CA LYS A 134 9.10 -5.31 9.20
C LYS A 134 9.99 -4.09 8.87
N ALA A 135 9.51 -2.88 9.09
CA ALA A 135 10.28 -1.66 8.85
C ALA A 135 11.40 -1.44 9.88
N ASN A 136 11.31 -2.07 11.04
CA ASN A 136 12.22 -1.89 12.17
C ASN A 136 13.55 -2.62 11.99
N LYS A 137 14.71 -1.91 11.85
CA LYS A 137 16.04 -2.49 11.65
C LYS A 137 17.15 -1.68 12.34
N ASP A 138 18.13 -2.36 12.90
CA ASP A 138 19.17 -1.87 13.80
C ASP A 138 20.40 -1.22 13.16
N LYS A 139 20.38 -0.87 11.88
CA LYS A 139 21.58 -0.37 11.16
C LYS A 139 21.28 0.88 10.35
N PRO A 140 22.30 1.72 10.04
CA PRO A 140 22.15 2.80 9.07
C PRO A 140 21.50 2.28 7.80
N PHE A 141 20.35 2.81 7.42
CA PHE A 141 19.52 2.22 6.39
C PHE A 141 18.92 3.28 5.46
N PHE A 142 18.61 2.85 4.26
CA PHE A 142 17.64 3.47 3.38
C PHE A 142 16.38 2.61 3.36
N LEU A 143 15.28 3.13 3.85
CA LEU A 143 13.99 2.44 3.85
C LEU A 143 13.02 3.14 2.91
N TYR A 144 12.47 2.41 1.94
CA TYR A 144 11.27 2.77 1.22
C TYR A 144 10.08 2.14 1.92
N TYR A 145 9.22 2.98 2.52
CA TYR A 145 8.01 2.54 3.19
C TYR A 145 6.79 2.95 2.37
N GLY A 146 6.33 2.06 1.49
CA GLY A 146 5.16 2.25 0.64
C GLY A 146 3.88 1.95 1.39
N LEU A 147 3.29 2.95 2.05
CA LEU A 147 1.97 2.80 2.65
C LEU A 147 0.94 2.40 1.59
N HIS A 148 0.00 1.51 1.93
CA HIS A 148 -1.11 1.21 1.03
C HIS A 148 -2.26 2.20 1.21
N GLN A 149 -2.39 2.81 2.40
CA GLN A 149 -3.38 3.85 2.65
C GLN A 149 -3.04 5.16 1.90
N PRO A 150 -4.04 5.89 1.44
CA PRO A 150 -5.48 5.63 1.48
C PRO A 150 -6.01 4.94 0.22
N HIS A 151 -5.21 4.15 -0.49
CA HIS A 151 -5.63 3.42 -1.70
C HIS A 151 -6.76 2.41 -1.38
N VAL A 152 -7.63 2.18 -2.33
CA VAL A 152 -8.70 1.19 -2.21
C VAL A 152 -8.18 -0.26 -2.25
N PRO A 153 -8.91 -1.23 -1.67
CA PRO A 153 -10.10 -1.09 -0.82
C PRO A 153 -9.78 -0.43 0.52
N ARG A 154 -10.64 0.46 0.96
CA ARG A 154 -10.47 1.19 2.23
C ARG A 154 -11.10 0.40 3.37
N VAL A 155 -10.34 -0.51 3.93
CA VAL A 155 -10.74 -1.39 5.02
C VAL A 155 -9.86 -1.09 6.24
N PRO A 156 -10.27 -0.12 7.08
CA PRO A 156 -9.48 0.29 8.22
C PRO A 156 -9.40 -0.80 9.29
N ASN A 157 -8.29 -0.85 10.02
CA ASN A 157 -8.19 -1.63 11.24
C ASN A 157 -9.27 -1.20 12.24
N GLN A 158 -9.77 -2.14 13.04
CA GLN A 158 -10.89 -1.93 13.99
C GLN A 158 -10.66 -0.75 14.94
N LYS A 159 -9.41 -0.46 15.29
CA LYS A 159 -9.07 0.69 16.14
C LYS A 159 -9.35 2.06 15.50
N PHE A 160 -9.53 2.13 14.17
CA PHE A 160 -9.81 3.36 13.43
C PHE A 160 -11.25 3.47 12.94
N VAL A 161 -11.99 2.37 12.88
CA VAL A 161 -13.38 2.36 12.38
C VAL A 161 -14.23 3.40 13.08
N GLY A 162 -14.84 4.32 12.32
CA GLY A 162 -15.73 5.38 12.79
C GLY A 162 -15.02 6.54 13.51
N LYS A 163 -13.69 6.58 13.55
CA LYS A 163 -12.95 7.61 14.30
C LYS A 163 -12.84 8.94 13.56
N SER A 164 -12.83 8.93 12.24
CA SER A 164 -12.71 10.16 11.45
C SER A 164 -14.02 10.94 11.29
N GLY A 165 -15.18 10.27 11.42
CA GLY A 165 -16.47 10.81 11.02
C GLY A 165 -16.65 10.98 9.51
N MET A 166 -15.69 10.53 8.69
CA MET A 166 -15.66 10.65 7.23
C MET A 166 -15.68 9.28 6.53
N GLY A 167 -16.22 8.26 7.21
CA GLY A 167 -16.30 6.89 6.70
C GLY A 167 -14.96 6.20 6.52
N PRO A 168 -14.94 5.04 5.84
CA PRO A 168 -13.74 4.24 5.65
C PRO A 168 -12.57 5.02 5.07
N ARG A 169 -12.82 5.98 4.16
CA ARG A 169 -11.77 6.82 3.59
C ARG A 169 -11.05 7.67 4.64
N GLY A 170 -11.79 8.34 5.50
CA GLY A 170 -11.21 9.14 6.58
C GLY A 170 -10.51 8.26 7.61
N ASP A 171 -11.07 7.11 7.92
CA ASP A 171 -10.54 6.17 8.89
C ASP A 171 -9.17 5.60 8.45
N VAL A 172 -8.99 5.23 7.16
CA VAL A 172 -7.68 4.79 6.66
C VAL A 172 -6.66 5.92 6.55
N ILE A 173 -7.09 7.19 6.47
CA ILE A 173 -6.17 8.33 6.56
C ILE A 173 -5.65 8.49 8.00
N LEU A 174 -6.51 8.31 9.01
CA LEU A 174 -6.06 8.26 10.41
C LEU A 174 -5.11 7.08 10.66
N GLU A 175 -5.36 5.96 10.00
CA GLU A 175 -4.46 4.80 10.04
C GLU A 175 -3.10 5.09 9.41
N ALA A 176 -3.06 5.79 8.26
CA ALA A 176 -1.81 6.23 7.65
C ALA A 176 -1.01 7.17 8.58
N ASP A 177 -1.67 8.14 9.19
CA ASP A 177 -1.07 9.05 10.16
C ASP A 177 -0.51 8.29 11.39
N TRP A 178 -1.25 7.30 11.87
CA TRP A 178 -0.78 6.40 12.92
C TRP A 178 0.48 5.62 12.51
N CYS A 179 0.54 5.07 11.28
CA CYS A 179 1.72 4.37 10.78
C CYS A 179 2.96 5.25 10.81
N VAL A 180 2.83 6.50 10.33
CA VAL A 180 3.92 7.48 10.36
C VAL A 180 4.31 7.81 11.80
N THR A 181 3.34 8.00 12.68
CA THR A 181 3.57 8.30 14.10
C THR A 181 4.33 7.18 14.79
N GLU A 182 3.93 5.93 14.62
CA GLU A 182 4.61 4.77 15.23
C GLU A 182 6.01 4.59 14.66
N PHE A 183 6.21 4.81 13.38
CA PHE A 183 7.54 4.80 12.77
C PHE A 183 8.46 5.86 13.38
N LEU A 184 7.96 7.09 13.57
CA LEU A 184 8.73 8.16 14.21
C LEU A 184 9.05 7.85 15.68
N LYS A 185 8.12 7.28 16.44
CA LYS A 185 8.35 6.81 17.80
C LYS A 185 9.45 5.75 17.88
N GLU A 186 9.48 4.83 16.90
CA GLU A 186 10.52 3.81 16.88
C GLU A 186 11.89 4.40 16.55
N LEU A 187 11.99 5.40 15.67
CA LEU A 187 13.23 6.16 15.47
C LEU A 187 13.71 6.84 16.77
N ASP A 188 12.77 7.42 17.53
CA ASP A 188 13.07 8.04 18.82
C ASP A 188 13.59 7.01 19.83
N LYS A 189 12.93 5.88 19.96
CA LYS A 189 13.30 4.77 20.84
C LYS A 189 14.67 4.18 20.51
N LEU A 190 15.03 4.11 19.24
CA LEU A 190 16.32 3.64 18.74
C LEU A 190 17.42 4.73 18.81
N GLY A 191 17.09 5.96 19.19
CA GLY A 191 18.04 7.08 19.23
C GLY A 191 18.51 7.55 17.86
N LEU A 192 17.71 7.30 16.81
CA LEU A 192 18.05 7.60 15.40
C LEU A 192 17.49 8.91 14.89
N THR A 193 16.58 9.55 15.63
CA THR A 193 15.81 10.71 15.21
C THR A 193 16.65 11.86 14.68
N GLU A 194 17.71 12.23 15.39
CA GLU A 194 18.55 13.39 15.04
C GLU A 194 19.31 13.18 13.72
N ASN A 195 19.70 11.94 13.41
CA ASN A 195 20.50 11.60 12.23
C ASN A 195 19.73 10.82 11.16
N THR A 196 18.41 10.95 11.12
CA THR A 196 17.57 10.34 10.08
C THR A 196 16.82 11.41 9.29
N LEU A 197 17.03 11.40 7.98
CA LEU A 197 16.19 12.15 7.04
C LEU A 197 14.93 11.34 6.77
N VAL A 198 13.79 11.85 7.22
CA VAL A 198 12.47 11.31 6.91
C VAL A 198 11.78 12.18 5.87
N ILE A 199 11.30 11.57 4.80
CA ILE A 199 10.51 12.23 3.74
C ILE A 199 9.14 11.56 3.70
N LEU A 200 8.08 12.34 3.83
CA LEU A 200 6.70 11.91 3.63
C LEU A 200 6.13 12.61 2.40
N THR A 201 5.67 11.83 1.45
CA THR A 201 5.09 12.33 0.20
C THR A 201 4.03 11.37 -0.32
N SER A 202 3.43 11.69 -1.47
CA SER A 202 2.48 10.82 -2.18
C SER A 202 2.91 10.64 -3.64
N ASP A 203 2.44 9.59 -4.28
CA ASP A 203 2.71 9.29 -5.70
C ASP A 203 1.82 10.08 -6.66
N ASN A 204 0.65 10.52 -6.21
CA ASN A 204 -0.30 11.34 -6.98
C ASN A 204 -1.26 12.09 -6.06
N GLY A 205 -2.01 13.02 -6.65
CA GLY A 205 -3.08 13.72 -5.98
C GLY A 205 -4.23 12.81 -5.53
N PRO A 206 -5.15 13.32 -4.73
CA PRO A 206 -6.22 12.52 -4.13
C PRO A 206 -7.27 12.06 -5.14
N VAL A 207 -7.97 10.99 -4.77
CA VAL A 207 -9.18 10.52 -5.44
C VAL A 207 -10.26 10.20 -4.41
N LEU A 208 -11.50 10.50 -4.73
CA LEU A 208 -12.63 10.27 -3.84
C LEU A 208 -13.25 8.89 -4.08
N ASP A 209 -13.77 8.66 -5.28
CA ASP A 209 -14.25 7.35 -5.72
C ASP A 209 -13.18 6.68 -6.59
N ASP A 210 -12.65 5.54 -6.15
CA ASP A 210 -11.62 4.77 -6.84
C ASP A 210 -12.05 3.29 -7.00
N GLY A 211 -13.34 3.08 -7.27
CA GLY A 211 -13.88 1.81 -7.73
C GLY A 211 -14.59 0.95 -6.69
N TYR A 212 -14.79 1.44 -5.45
CA TYR A 212 -15.57 0.75 -4.43
C TYR A 212 -16.66 1.64 -3.83
N GLN A 213 -17.78 1.02 -3.43
CA GLN A 213 -18.87 1.67 -2.70
C GLN A 213 -18.54 1.72 -1.21
N ASP A 214 -17.64 2.60 -0.83
CA ASP A 214 -17.12 2.78 0.53
C ASP A 214 -17.62 4.05 1.21
N GLN A 215 -18.69 4.66 0.67
CA GLN A 215 -19.33 5.88 1.17
C GLN A 215 -18.40 7.12 1.14
N ALA A 216 -17.30 7.08 0.40
CA ALA A 216 -16.36 8.18 0.38
C ALA A 216 -16.97 9.47 -0.16
N VAL A 217 -17.84 9.36 -1.18
CA VAL A 217 -18.56 10.51 -1.78
C VAL A 217 -19.57 11.09 -0.82
N GLU A 218 -20.37 10.23 -0.17
CA GLU A 218 -21.46 10.61 0.74
C GLU A 218 -20.92 11.22 2.03
N MET A 219 -19.77 10.76 2.52
CA MET A 219 -19.23 11.14 3.82
C MET A 219 -18.09 12.16 3.77
N VAL A 220 -17.70 12.65 2.57
CA VAL A 220 -16.62 13.65 2.44
C VAL A 220 -16.95 15.00 3.09
N GLY A 221 -18.25 15.32 3.20
CA GLY A 221 -18.72 16.59 3.77
C GLY A 221 -18.14 17.81 3.01
N ASN A 222 -17.66 18.77 3.77
CA ASN A 222 -17.02 19.99 3.22
C ASN A 222 -15.52 19.86 2.98
N HIS A 223 -14.95 18.66 3.17
CA HIS A 223 -13.52 18.44 3.01
C HIS A 223 -13.10 18.56 1.54
N LYS A 224 -12.13 19.43 1.28
CA LYS A 224 -11.52 19.63 -0.04
C LYS A 224 -10.22 18.87 -0.10
N MET A 225 -10.24 17.66 -0.67
CA MET A 225 -9.10 16.73 -0.68
C MET A 225 -7.82 17.32 -1.32
N ALA A 226 -7.98 18.09 -2.41
CA ALA A 226 -6.88 18.76 -3.10
C ALA A 226 -6.68 20.21 -2.64
N GLY A 227 -7.28 20.61 -1.52
CA GLY A 227 -7.22 22.00 -1.03
C GLY A 227 -7.80 22.99 -2.06
N PRO A 228 -7.02 24.01 -2.48
CA PRO A 228 -7.46 24.99 -3.47
C PRO A 228 -7.31 24.50 -4.92
N HIS A 229 -6.63 23.38 -5.15
CA HIS A 229 -6.28 22.92 -6.49
C HIS A 229 -7.46 22.24 -7.20
N ARG A 230 -7.52 22.43 -8.52
CA ARG A 230 -8.47 21.75 -9.39
C ARG A 230 -7.99 20.33 -9.73
N GLY A 231 -8.93 19.39 -9.84
CA GLY A 231 -8.66 18.03 -10.28
C GLY A 231 -8.22 17.11 -9.13
N GLY A 232 -7.69 15.97 -9.47
CA GLY A 232 -7.23 14.91 -8.59
C GLY A 232 -6.46 13.86 -9.37
N LYS A 233 -6.27 12.66 -8.80
CA LYS A 233 -5.59 11.52 -9.45
C LYS A 233 -6.04 11.37 -10.92
N THR A 234 -5.09 11.10 -11.81
CA THR A 234 -5.26 10.96 -13.27
C THR A 234 -5.53 12.26 -14.03
N SER A 235 -5.70 13.41 -13.37
CA SER A 235 -5.87 14.68 -14.06
C SER A 235 -4.53 15.41 -14.28
N LEU A 236 -4.47 16.21 -15.35
CA LEU A 236 -3.32 17.07 -15.66
C LEU A 236 -3.33 18.39 -14.86
N TYR A 237 -4.35 18.64 -14.05
CA TYR A 237 -4.43 19.81 -13.20
C TYR A 237 -3.61 19.64 -11.93
N ASP A 238 -3.30 20.76 -11.26
CA ASP A 238 -2.49 20.79 -10.03
C ASP A 238 -2.99 19.83 -8.95
N GLY A 239 -4.30 19.64 -8.81
CA GLY A 239 -4.86 18.68 -7.87
C GLY A 239 -4.48 17.21 -8.15
N GLY A 240 -4.01 16.89 -9.37
CA GLY A 240 -3.51 15.55 -9.71
C GLY A 240 -2.02 15.36 -9.45
N THR A 241 -1.26 16.45 -9.44
CA THR A 241 0.22 16.43 -9.45
C THR A 241 0.86 17.18 -8.27
N CYS A 242 0.18 18.16 -7.69
CA CYS A 242 0.63 18.86 -6.50
C CYS A 242 0.37 18.00 -5.26
N ILE A 243 1.38 17.27 -4.84
CA ILE A 243 1.37 16.35 -3.71
C ILE A 243 2.05 16.93 -2.48
N PRO A 244 1.72 16.51 -1.26
CA PRO A 244 2.44 16.92 -0.07
C PRO A 244 3.89 16.47 -0.14
N PHE A 245 4.80 17.31 0.33
CA PHE A 245 6.19 16.98 0.54
C PHE A 245 6.62 17.51 1.91
N LEU A 246 6.77 16.61 2.88
CA LEU A 246 7.19 16.94 4.23
C LEU A 246 8.56 16.30 4.48
N LEU A 247 9.47 17.10 5.04
CA LEU A 247 10.82 16.66 5.33
C LEU A 247 11.12 16.92 6.82
N ARG A 248 11.66 15.91 7.50
CA ARG A 248 12.11 15.99 8.89
C ARG A 248 13.54 15.48 9.00
N TRP A 249 14.45 16.34 9.46
CA TRP A 249 15.83 15.99 9.83
C TRP A 249 16.32 16.95 10.91
N PRO A 250 16.04 16.68 12.19
CA PRO A 250 16.20 17.64 13.26
C PRO A 250 17.62 18.23 13.39
N ALA A 251 18.66 17.42 13.22
CA ALA A 251 20.04 17.91 13.31
C ALA A 251 20.46 18.87 12.18
N VAL A 252 19.72 18.92 11.05
CA VAL A 252 20.15 19.65 9.86
C VAL A 252 19.14 20.67 9.38
N VAL A 253 17.83 20.35 9.44
CA VAL A 253 16.74 21.15 8.89
C VAL A 253 15.96 21.84 10.01
N LYS A 254 15.94 23.18 9.97
CA LYS A 254 15.10 23.96 10.88
C LYS A 254 13.63 23.92 10.42
N PRO A 255 12.67 23.94 11.39
CA PRO A 255 11.25 24.06 11.03
C PRO A 255 10.98 25.29 10.17
N GLY A 256 10.18 25.10 9.12
CA GLY A 256 9.82 26.15 8.18
C GLY A 256 8.91 25.66 7.07
N VAL A 257 8.49 26.56 6.20
CA VAL A 257 7.74 26.26 4.97
C VAL A 257 8.56 26.80 3.80
N SER A 258 8.54 26.07 2.69
CA SER A 258 9.21 26.47 1.45
C SER A 258 8.22 26.45 0.29
N ASP A 259 8.28 27.47 -0.56
CA ASP A 259 7.52 27.56 -1.80
C ASP A 259 8.30 26.98 -2.99
N ALA A 260 9.50 26.44 -2.75
CA ALA A 260 10.32 25.82 -3.79
C ALA A 260 9.65 24.52 -4.29
N LEU A 261 9.56 24.40 -5.60
CA LEU A 261 9.15 23.15 -6.22
C LEU A 261 10.25 22.10 -6.05
N VAL A 262 9.84 20.90 -5.71
CA VAL A 262 10.70 19.72 -5.68
C VAL A 262 10.30 18.85 -6.88
N CYS A 263 11.21 18.64 -7.83
CA CYS A 263 11.03 17.85 -9.04
C CYS A 263 11.93 16.60 -9.04
#